data_a88530df0339c713c4e87d94e09a9366
#
_entry.id   a88530df0339c713c4e87d94e09a9366
#
_cell.length_a   1.000
_cell.length_b   1.000
_cell.length_c   1.000
_cell.angle_alpha   90.00
_cell.angle_beta   90.00
_cell.angle_gamma   90.00
#
_symmetry.space_group_name_H-M   'P 1'
#
loop_
_entity.id
_entity.type
_entity.pdbx_description
1 polymer ?
#
loop_
_entity_poly.entity_id
_entity_poly.type
_entity_poly.pdbx_seq_one_letter_code
_entity_poly.pdbx_strand_id
1 'polypeptide(L)'
;MLVALTPLHEVFEEAEETEADFLLFHHPLIFDPLRSVDTGSYPGDLVSRAIRQGLAVYAAHTSYDAAPGGVSVALAEALGLRGPFEVVSPRGSLRKLVIFVPEENADPVADALAREGAGVIGEYTSCTFRTPGTGTFLPGDATNPYLGRKGQLERVEEIRLETVVPAHAERRAAAAAVAAHPYEEAAFDIYPIEGHPEGCGYGRVGTLPEPMIPEELREHVANALGFPARLVADPSRGRRIERVVVLGGSGGSFIREAAASGAEAYVSGDLDYHDAVLAHCLGLAAIDAGHAATELPSLKPLARRLAELVDVPVEVSKVRRWR
;
A
#
# COMPACT_ATOMS: atom_id res chain seq x y z
N MET A 1 0.03 -17.23 12.75
CA MET A 1 0.49 -16.53 11.51
C MET A 1 1.95 -16.15 11.65
N LEU A 2 2.78 -16.43 10.66
CA LEU A 2 4.19 -16.06 10.62
C LEU A 2 4.46 -15.07 9.49
N VAL A 3 5.08 -13.92 9.80
CA VAL A 3 5.42 -12.86 8.83
C VAL A 3 6.90 -12.94 8.49
N ALA A 4 7.25 -13.04 7.22
CA ALA A 4 8.64 -13.12 6.76
C ALA A 4 8.88 -12.31 5.48
N LEU A 5 10.15 -12.02 5.17
CA LEU A 5 10.50 -11.24 3.99
C LEU A 5 10.35 -12.09 2.72
N THR A 6 10.97 -13.26 2.71
CA THR A 6 11.07 -14.11 1.51
C THR A 6 10.74 -15.56 1.85
N PRO A 7 10.05 -16.29 0.95
CA PRO A 7 9.73 -17.70 1.13
C PRO A 7 11.00 -18.56 0.97
N LEU A 8 11.57 -18.94 2.10
CA LEU A 8 12.73 -19.83 2.21
C LEU A 8 12.36 -21.13 2.91
N HIS A 9 13.11 -22.20 2.68
CA HIS A 9 12.91 -23.49 3.34
C HIS A 9 12.90 -23.35 4.86
N GLU A 10 13.81 -22.53 5.40
CA GLU A 10 13.94 -22.29 6.85
C GLU A 10 12.72 -21.58 7.44
N VAL A 11 12.02 -20.75 6.67
CA VAL A 11 10.78 -20.13 7.14
C VAL A 11 9.64 -21.15 7.20
N PHE A 12 9.62 -22.10 6.28
CA PHE A 12 8.67 -23.22 6.32
C PHE A 12 8.98 -24.21 7.45
N GLU A 13 10.25 -24.40 7.80
CA GLU A 13 10.67 -25.15 8.98
C GLU A 13 10.22 -24.44 10.27
N GLU A 14 10.48 -23.14 10.37
CA GLU A 14 10.02 -22.32 11.50
C GLU A 14 8.49 -22.32 11.63
N ALA A 15 7.74 -22.31 10.52
CA ALA A 15 6.30 -22.39 10.53
C ALA A 15 5.80 -23.72 11.13
N GLU A 16 6.47 -24.82 10.81
CA GLU A 16 6.18 -26.15 11.39
C GLU A 16 6.48 -26.20 12.89
N GLU A 17 7.64 -25.66 13.30
CA GLU A 17 8.06 -25.59 14.71
C GLU A 17 7.11 -24.71 15.55
N THR A 18 6.57 -23.63 14.97
CA THR A 18 5.64 -22.69 15.64
C THR A 18 4.18 -23.02 15.43
N GLU A 19 3.87 -24.13 14.76
CA GLU A 19 2.49 -24.54 14.41
C GLU A 19 1.72 -23.43 13.68
N ALA A 20 2.41 -22.61 12.86
CA ALA A 20 1.78 -21.58 12.08
C ALA A 20 1.04 -22.18 10.86
N ASP A 21 -0.19 -21.81 10.66
CA ASP A 21 -1.06 -22.23 9.56
C ASP A 21 -1.16 -21.21 8.42
N PHE A 22 -0.64 -20.00 8.64
CA PHE A 22 -0.63 -18.91 7.67
C PHE A 22 0.75 -18.26 7.58
N LEU A 23 1.31 -18.19 6.36
CA LEU A 23 2.57 -17.50 6.06
C LEU A 23 2.27 -16.23 5.26
N LEU A 24 2.66 -15.09 5.82
CA LEU A 24 2.64 -13.82 5.13
C LEU A 24 4.06 -13.42 4.72
N PHE A 25 4.30 -13.34 3.44
CA PHE A 25 5.56 -12.88 2.88
C PHE A 25 5.45 -11.48 2.29
N HIS A 26 6.58 -10.77 2.26
CA HIS A 26 6.71 -9.61 1.39
C HIS A 26 6.93 -10.07 -0.05
N HIS A 27 7.94 -10.87 -0.30
CA HIS A 27 8.20 -11.44 -1.63
C HIS A 27 7.26 -12.61 -1.94
N PRO A 28 6.71 -12.71 -3.16
CA PRO A 28 5.82 -13.80 -3.52
C PRO A 28 6.58 -15.13 -3.66
N LEU A 29 5.96 -16.21 -3.20
CA LEU A 29 6.45 -17.57 -3.43
C LEU A 29 6.44 -17.93 -4.93
N ILE A 30 5.44 -17.46 -5.66
CA ILE A 30 5.29 -17.62 -7.10
C ILE A 30 5.34 -16.21 -7.71
N PHE A 31 6.49 -15.83 -8.27
CA PHE A 31 6.65 -14.54 -8.93
C PHE A 31 6.12 -14.60 -10.37
N ASP A 32 6.58 -15.60 -11.14
CA ASP A 32 6.10 -15.87 -12.48
C ASP A 32 5.14 -17.06 -12.49
N PRO A 33 4.08 -17.06 -13.34
CA PRO A 33 3.13 -18.16 -13.42
C PRO A 33 3.80 -19.51 -13.67
N LEU A 34 3.56 -20.49 -12.79
CA LEU A 34 4.08 -21.84 -12.93
C LEU A 34 3.29 -22.61 -13.98
N ARG A 35 3.98 -23.28 -14.91
CA ARG A 35 3.38 -24.21 -15.87
C ARG A 35 3.27 -25.64 -15.32
N SER A 36 4.10 -25.96 -14.31
CA SER A 36 4.11 -27.24 -13.61
C SER A 36 4.68 -27.02 -12.20
N VAL A 37 4.33 -27.88 -11.26
CA VAL A 37 4.91 -27.90 -9.91
C VAL A 37 5.94 -29.02 -9.86
N ASP A 38 7.21 -28.67 -10.07
CA ASP A 38 8.32 -29.58 -9.89
C ASP A 38 8.71 -29.63 -8.42
N THR A 39 8.45 -30.74 -7.77
CA THR A 39 8.72 -30.92 -6.34
C THR A 39 10.20 -31.11 -6.00
N GLY A 40 11.07 -31.18 -6.97
CA GLY A 40 12.51 -31.30 -6.79
C GLY A 40 13.28 -29.99 -6.92
N SER A 41 12.59 -28.87 -7.23
CA SER A 41 13.23 -27.58 -7.46
C SER A 41 12.37 -26.42 -6.95
N TYR A 42 13.04 -25.32 -6.54
CA TYR A 42 12.39 -24.08 -6.16
C TYR A 42 11.68 -23.43 -7.37
N PRO A 43 10.47 -22.86 -7.24
CA PRO A 43 9.67 -22.78 -6.02
C PRO A 43 8.67 -23.95 -5.85
N GLY A 44 8.67 -24.93 -6.75
CA GLY A 44 7.70 -26.03 -6.78
C GLY A 44 7.75 -26.92 -5.54
N ASP A 45 8.91 -27.11 -4.94
CA ASP A 45 9.13 -27.85 -3.69
C ASP A 45 8.44 -27.17 -2.51
N LEU A 46 8.57 -25.84 -2.35
CA LEU A 46 7.89 -25.06 -1.31
C LEU A 46 6.38 -24.97 -1.54
N VAL A 47 5.93 -24.84 -2.79
CA VAL A 47 4.50 -24.91 -3.15
C VAL A 47 3.93 -26.27 -2.75
N SER A 48 4.64 -27.35 -3.08
CA SER A 48 4.24 -28.71 -2.70
C SER A 48 4.23 -28.91 -1.19
N ARG A 49 5.17 -28.31 -0.47
CA ARG A 49 5.23 -28.33 1.00
C ARG A 49 4.03 -27.60 1.61
N ALA A 50 3.72 -26.38 1.14
CA ALA A 50 2.56 -25.62 1.59
C ALA A 50 1.25 -26.42 1.43
N ILE A 51 1.05 -27.05 0.26
CA ILE A 51 -0.14 -27.85 -0.03
C ILE A 51 -0.23 -29.06 0.93
N ARG A 52 0.88 -29.79 1.12
CA ARG A 52 0.89 -30.97 1.99
C ARG A 52 0.70 -30.66 3.46
N GLN A 53 1.17 -29.51 3.91
CA GLN A 53 1.04 -29.04 5.30
C GLN A 53 -0.25 -28.26 5.56
N GLY A 54 -1.04 -27.99 4.52
CA GLY A 54 -2.26 -27.18 4.65
C GLY A 54 -2.00 -25.71 5.00
N LEU A 55 -0.79 -25.21 4.67
CA LEU A 55 -0.39 -23.82 4.93
C LEU A 55 -1.06 -22.87 3.93
N ALA A 56 -1.71 -21.83 4.43
CA ALA A 56 -2.10 -20.68 3.62
C ALA A 56 -0.89 -19.76 3.42
N VAL A 57 -0.63 -19.35 2.18
CA VAL A 57 0.49 -18.47 1.81
C VAL A 57 -0.05 -17.23 1.09
N TYR A 58 0.32 -16.06 1.57
CA TYR A 58 -0.01 -14.79 0.94
C TYR A 58 1.23 -13.90 0.81
N ALA A 59 1.31 -13.10 -0.25
CA ALA A 59 2.38 -12.11 -0.44
C ALA A 59 1.81 -10.69 -0.49
N ALA A 60 2.27 -9.82 0.41
CA ALA A 60 2.02 -8.40 0.41
C ALA A 60 3.27 -7.68 -0.14
N HIS A 61 3.44 -7.70 -1.47
CA HIS A 61 4.59 -7.15 -2.17
C HIS A 61 4.40 -5.64 -2.46
N THR A 62 4.27 -5.27 -3.73
CA THR A 62 4.10 -3.87 -4.17
C THR A 62 2.87 -3.17 -3.58
N SER A 63 1.86 -3.92 -3.14
CA SER A 63 0.72 -3.39 -2.40
C SER A 63 1.14 -2.84 -1.03
N TYR A 64 2.08 -3.50 -0.35
CA TYR A 64 2.62 -3.03 0.91
C TYR A 64 3.68 -1.93 0.72
N ASP A 65 4.50 -2.01 -0.33
CA ASP A 65 5.43 -0.92 -0.68
C ASP A 65 4.71 0.42 -0.87
N ALA A 66 3.56 0.38 -1.54
CA ALA A 66 2.77 1.56 -1.85
C ALA A 66 1.80 1.97 -0.75
N ALA A 67 1.64 1.19 0.31
CA ALA A 67 0.67 1.49 1.37
C ALA A 67 1.11 2.69 2.24
N PRO A 68 0.15 3.46 2.78
CA PRO A 68 0.43 4.37 3.89
C PRO A 68 1.01 3.58 5.08
N GLY A 69 2.16 3.98 5.60
CA GLY A 69 2.87 3.23 6.63
C GLY A 69 3.55 1.93 6.15
N GLY A 70 3.75 1.78 4.82
CA GLY A 70 4.42 0.64 4.21
C GLY A 70 5.95 0.68 4.31
N VAL A 71 6.62 -0.10 3.45
CA VAL A 71 8.06 -0.39 3.52
C VAL A 71 8.92 0.87 3.62
N SER A 72 8.69 1.87 2.75
CA SER A 72 9.52 3.09 2.74
C SER A 72 9.30 3.98 3.97
N VAL A 73 8.11 3.93 4.61
CA VAL A 73 7.89 4.64 5.89
C VAL A 73 8.69 3.96 7.00
N ALA A 74 8.61 2.64 7.11
CA ALA A 74 9.37 1.88 8.10
C ALA A 74 10.89 2.06 7.93
N LEU A 75 11.38 2.16 6.68
CA LEU A 75 12.77 2.47 6.39
C LEU A 75 13.14 3.88 6.84
N ALA A 76 12.31 4.89 6.54
CA ALA A 76 12.55 6.27 6.96
C ALA A 76 12.63 6.39 8.49
N GLU A 77 11.71 5.73 9.20
CA GLU A 77 11.71 5.66 10.67
C GLU A 77 12.94 4.94 11.23
N ALA A 78 13.35 3.81 10.61
CA ALA A 78 14.55 3.07 11.01
C ALA A 78 15.83 3.90 10.87
N LEU A 79 15.88 4.78 9.85
CA LEU A 79 16.99 5.71 9.66
C LEU A 79 16.86 7.00 10.51
N GLY A 80 15.81 7.13 11.32
CA GLY A 80 15.58 8.28 12.17
C GLY A 80 15.25 9.56 11.42
N LEU A 81 14.73 9.47 10.20
CA LEU A 81 14.28 10.65 9.45
C LEU A 81 13.04 11.26 10.12
N ARG A 82 12.94 12.57 10.04
CA ARG A 82 11.79 13.34 10.54
C ARG A 82 10.79 13.58 9.41
N GLY A 83 9.49 13.36 9.71
CA GLY A 83 8.38 13.69 8.82
C GLY A 83 7.90 15.14 8.96
N PRO A 84 6.83 15.51 8.27
CA PRO A 84 5.98 14.61 7.51
C PRO A 84 6.67 13.98 6.30
N PHE A 85 6.36 12.70 6.02
CA PHE A 85 6.98 11.99 4.90
C PHE A 85 6.19 12.23 3.61
N GLU A 86 6.79 12.95 2.67
CA GLU A 86 6.22 13.16 1.34
C GLU A 86 6.38 11.92 0.46
N VAL A 87 5.36 11.56 -0.31
CA VAL A 87 5.41 10.44 -1.27
C VAL A 87 6.17 10.86 -2.51
N VAL A 88 7.18 10.09 -2.91
CA VAL A 88 8.02 10.38 -4.08
C VAL A 88 7.31 10.04 -5.39
N SER A 89 6.71 8.88 -5.48
CA SER A 89 5.99 8.40 -6.66
C SER A 89 4.59 7.95 -6.27
N PRO A 90 3.58 8.85 -6.30
CA PRO A 90 2.21 8.53 -5.94
C PRO A 90 1.63 7.39 -6.77
N ARG A 91 0.80 6.54 -6.16
CA ARG A 91 0.15 5.40 -6.79
C ARG A 91 -1.31 5.29 -6.38
N GLY A 92 -2.02 4.47 -7.13
CA GLY A 92 -3.46 4.33 -7.01
C GLY A 92 -4.22 5.37 -7.83
N SER A 93 -5.51 5.30 -7.79
CA SER A 93 -6.40 6.26 -8.44
C SER A 93 -7.66 6.46 -7.60
N LEU A 94 -8.27 7.60 -7.78
CA LEU A 94 -9.51 7.95 -7.10
C LEU A 94 -10.70 7.80 -8.03
N ARG A 95 -11.86 7.56 -7.42
CA ARG A 95 -13.17 7.53 -8.06
C ARG A 95 -14.11 8.49 -7.34
N LYS A 96 -15.02 9.06 -8.06
CA LYS A 96 -16.22 9.70 -7.51
C LYS A 96 -17.34 8.67 -7.54
N LEU A 97 -17.84 8.28 -6.38
CA LEU A 97 -19.05 7.48 -6.26
C LEU A 97 -20.22 8.42 -5.99
N VAL A 98 -21.27 8.26 -6.75
CA VAL A 98 -22.53 8.99 -6.64
C VAL A 98 -23.66 7.99 -6.46
N ILE A 99 -24.54 8.20 -5.49
CA ILE A 99 -25.74 7.37 -5.28
C ILE A 99 -26.93 8.29 -5.01
N PHE A 100 -28.10 7.90 -5.53
CA PHE A 100 -29.33 8.65 -5.35
C PHE A 100 -30.18 7.94 -4.31
N VAL A 101 -30.52 8.64 -3.22
CA VAL A 101 -31.12 8.02 -2.04
C VAL A 101 -32.17 8.94 -1.42
N PRO A 102 -33.32 8.41 -0.91
CA PRO A 102 -34.23 9.21 -0.12
C PRO A 102 -33.54 9.91 1.06
N GLU A 103 -33.93 11.14 1.37
CA GLU A 103 -33.23 11.97 2.38
C GLU A 103 -33.09 11.27 3.72
N GLU A 104 -34.12 10.57 4.19
CA GLU A 104 -34.15 9.82 5.44
C GLU A 104 -33.14 8.66 5.51
N ASN A 105 -32.68 8.14 4.35
CA ASN A 105 -31.74 7.04 4.23
C ASN A 105 -30.31 7.50 3.86
N ALA A 106 -30.08 8.80 3.69
CA ALA A 106 -28.78 9.31 3.24
C ALA A 106 -27.67 9.09 4.26
N ASP A 107 -27.94 9.22 5.57
CA ASP A 107 -26.94 8.99 6.62
C ASP A 107 -26.52 7.51 6.73
N PRO A 108 -27.43 6.51 6.79
CA PRO A 108 -27.05 5.10 6.76
C PRO A 108 -26.18 4.70 5.56
N VAL A 109 -26.48 5.24 4.38
CA VAL A 109 -25.70 4.97 3.15
C VAL A 109 -24.33 5.65 3.22
N ALA A 110 -24.24 6.89 3.70
CA ALA A 110 -22.97 7.59 3.90
C ALA A 110 -22.06 6.86 4.90
N ASP A 111 -22.62 6.38 6.01
CA ASP A 111 -21.91 5.61 7.03
C ASP A 111 -21.39 4.26 6.47
N ALA A 112 -22.18 3.60 5.62
CA ALA A 112 -21.77 2.36 4.97
C ALA A 112 -20.59 2.61 4.02
N LEU A 113 -20.63 3.69 3.23
CA LEU A 113 -19.54 4.12 2.37
C LEU A 113 -18.26 4.44 3.17
N ALA A 114 -18.39 5.18 4.28
CA ALA A 114 -17.25 5.57 5.11
C ALA A 114 -16.54 4.36 5.75
N ARG A 115 -17.28 3.35 6.20
CA ARG A 115 -16.72 2.08 6.73
C ARG A 115 -15.85 1.34 5.73
N GLU A 116 -16.11 1.50 4.43
CA GLU A 116 -15.32 0.92 3.35
C GLU A 116 -14.16 1.83 2.86
N GLY A 117 -13.90 2.93 3.59
CA GLY A 117 -12.80 3.85 3.31
C GLY A 117 -13.12 4.91 2.25
N ALA A 118 -14.40 5.17 1.95
CA ALA A 118 -14.79 6.31 1.15
C ALA A 118 -14.79 7.61 1.98
N GLY A 119 -14.63 8.75 1.30
CA GLY A 119 -14.73 10.07 1.93
C GLY A 119 -13.50 10.51 2.71
N VAL A 120 -12.32 10.06 2.34
CA VAL A 120 -11.05 10.54 2.91
C VAL A 120 -10.48 11.64 2.02
N ILE A 121 -10.29 12.84 2.58
CA ILE A 121 -9.69 14.01 1.93
C ILE A 121 -8.75 14.68 2.93
N GLY A 122 -7.44 14.46 2.80
CA GLY A 122 -6.47 14.83 3.80
C GLY A 122 -6.80 14.22 5.15
N GLU A 123 -6.73 14.99 6.21
CA GLU A 123 -7.08 14.56 7.57
C GLU A 123 -8.60 14.44 7.84
N TYR A 124 -9.45 14.72 6.83
CA TYR A 124 -10.90 14.64 6.99
C TYR A 124 -11.41 13.28 6.52
N THR A 125 -12.31 12.70 7.30
CA THR A 125 -12.98 11.43 7.01
C THR A 125 -14.48 11.63 6.83
N SER A 126 -15.17 10.64 6.24
CA SER A 126 -16.62 10.66 6.01
C SER A 126 -17.09 11.88 5.18
N CYS A 127 -16.21 12.41 4.33
CA CYS A 127 -16.55 13.54 3.46
C CYS A 127 -17.57 13.12 2.41
N THR A 128 -18.73 13.77 2.40
CA THR A 128 -19.76 13.62 1.38
C THR A 128 -20.24 14.99 0.93
N PHE A 129 -20.73 15.07 -0.31
CA PHE A 129 -21.49 16.22 -0.79
C PHE A 129 -22.90 15.77 -1.10
N ARG A 130 -23.91 16.54 -0.69
CA ARG A 130 -25.33 16.20 -0.83
C ARG A 130 -26.07 17.30 -1.56
N THR A 131 -26.81 16.92 -2.61
CA THR A 131 -27.63 17.84 -3.39
C THR A 131 -29.03 17.26 -3.50
N PRO A 132 -30.07 18.00 -3.06
CA PRO A 132 -31.47 17.60 -3.28
C PRO A 132 -31.81 17.58 -4.76
N GLY A 133 -32.64 16.62 -5.18
CA GLY A 133 -33.11 16.49 -6.53
C GLY A 133 -34.39 15.66 -6.61
N THR A 134 -34.87 15.45 -7.81
CA THR A 134 -36.06 14.63 -8.05
C THR A 134 -35.70 13.47 -8.98
N GLY A 135 -35.70 12.25 -8.45
CA GLY A 135 -35.60 11.02 -9.22
C GLY A 135 -36.90 10.68 -9.95
N THR A 136 -36.79 10.05 -11.10
CA THR A 136 -37.96 9.56 -11.84
C THR A 136 -37.74 8.13 -12.28
N PHE A 137 -38.74 7.26 -12.07
CA PHE A 137 -38.71 5.87 -12.50
C PHE A 137 -40.10 5.33 -12.79
N LEU A 138 -40.17 4.31 -13.62
CA LEU A 138 -41.39 3.62 -13.96
C LEU A 138 -41.27 2.13 -13.53
N PRO A 139 -41.85 1.72 -12.37
CA PRO A 139 -41.78 0.35 -11.93
C PRO A 139 -42.50 -0.61 -12.90
N GLY A 140 -41.79 -1.65 -13.34
CA GLY A 140 -42.35 -2.72 -14.15
C GLY A 140 -43.13 -3.77 -13.36
N ASP A 141 -43.74 -4.73 -14.05
CA ASP A 141 -44.59 -5.74 -13.41
C ASP A 141 -43.83 -6.67 -12.44
N ALA A 142 -42.56 -6.91 -12.71
CA ALA A 142 -41.70 -7.81 -11.89
C ALA A 142 -41.05 -7.14 -10.67
N THR A 143 -41.14 -5.79 -10.55
CA THR A 143 -40.50 -5.04 -9.48
C THR A 143 -41.33 -5.04 -8.17
N ASN A 144 -40.67 -4.76 -7.04
CA ASN A 144 -41.34 -4.49 -5.74
C ASN A 144 -40.84 -3.14 -5.21
N PRO A 145 -41.33 -2.01 -5.75
CA PRO A 145 -40.78 -0.70 -5.42
C PRO A 145 -41.00 -0.33 -3.97
N TYR A 146 -39.98 0.20 -3.30
CA TYR A 146 -40.05 0.77 -1.96
C TYR A 146 -40.99 1.97 -1.91
N LEU A 147 -40.98 2.82 -2.96
CA LEU A 147 -41.88 3.95 -3.14
C LEU A 147 -42.57 3.83 -4.49
N GLY A 148 -43.82 4.29 -4.59
CA GLY A 148 -44.58 4.35 -5.84
C GLY A 148 -45.36 3.08 -6.21
N ARG A 149 -45.90 3.04 -7.44
CA ARG A 149 -46.78 1.99 -7.94
C ARG A 149 -46.36 1.49 -9.31
N LYS A 150 -46.51 0.18 -9.52
CA LYS A 150 -46.25 -0.45 -10.83
C LYS A 150 -47.04 0.19 -11.96
N GLY A 151 -46.40 0.40 -13.10
CA GLY A 151 -47.00 0.97 -14.28
C GLY A 151 -47.29 2.47 -14.24
N GLN A 152 -46.90 3.16 -13.18
CA GLN A 152 -47.03 4.60 -13.04
C GLN A 152 -45.67 5.26 -13.02
N LEU A 153 -45.46 6.36 -13.74
CA LEU A 153 -44.26 7.17 -13.68
C LEU A 153 -44.20 7.90 -12.33
N GLU A 154 -43.29 7.53 -11.51
CA GLU A 154 -43.10 8.11 -10.18
C GLU A 154 -42.05 9.25 -10.22
N ARG A 155 -42.24 10.21 -9.31
CA ARG A 155 -41.29 11.31 -9.02
C ARG A 155 -41.05 11.35 -7.54
N VAL A 156 -39.80 11.14 -7.15
CA VAL A 156 -39.41 11.01 -5.74
C VAL A 156 -38.32 12.03 -5.42
N GLU A 157 -38.50 12.72 -4.30
CA GLU A 157 -37.45 13.59 -3.77
C GLU A 157 -36.29 12.72 -3.24
N GLU A 158 -35.10 12.96 -3.76
CA GLU A 158 -33.89 12.21 -3.46
C GLU A 158 -32.71 13.13 -3.21
N ILE A 159 -31.76 12.66 -2.45
CA ILE A 159 -30.44 13.27 -2.30
C ILE A 159 -29.48 12.60 -3.28
N ARG A 160 -28.87 13.39 -4.15
CA ARG A 160 -27.64 13.01 -4.82
C ARG A 160 -26.51 13.07 -3.80
N LEU A 161 -26.11 11.94 -3.27
CA LEU A 161 -24.99 11.80 -2.34
C LEU A 161 -23.75 11.41 -3.13
N GLU A 162 -22.68 12.16 -3.01
CA GLU A 162 -21.42 11.86 -3.68
C GLU A 162 -20.22 11.92 -2.74
N THR A 163 -19.25 11.04 -2.98
CA THR A 163 -18.03 10.95 -2.20
C THR A 163 -16.86 10.51 -3.06
N VAL A 164 -15.65 10.65 -2.53
CA VAL A 164 -14.41 10.15 -3.14
C VAL A 164 -14.12 8.76 -2.57
N VAL A 165 -13.72 7.83 -3.42
CA VAL A 165 -13.33 6.48 -2.99
C VAL A 165 -12.06 6.04 -3.73
N PRO A 166 -11.09 5.39 -3.04
CA PRO A 166 -9.95 4.77 -3.70
C PRO A 166 -10.41 3.67 -4.66
N ALA A 167 -9.82 3.59 -5.85
CA ALA A 167 -10.25 2.62 -6.88
C ALA A 167 -10.22 1.16 -6.40
N HIS A 168 -9.29 0.79 -5.50
CA HIS A 168 -9.24 -0.56 -4.94
C HIS A 168 -10.41 -0.88 -3.99
N ALA A 169 -11.09 0.14 -3.45
CA ALA A 169 -12.22 0.01 -2.55
C ALA A 169 -13.58 0.19 -3.26
N GLU A 170 -13.61 0.62 -4.53
CA GLU A 170 -14.84 1.02 -5.25
C GLU A 170 -15.94 -0.05 -5.21
N ARG A 171 -15.58 -1.32 -5.44
CA ARG A 171 -16.56 -2.43 -5.45
C ARG A 171 -17.16 -2.70 -4.07
N ARG A 172 -16.32 -2.67 -3.01
CA ARG A 172 -16.78 -2.90 -1.64
C ARG A 172 -17.65 -1.74 -1.18
N ALA A 173 -17.23 -0.51 -1.45
CA ALA A 173 -17.98 0.69 -1.11
C ALA A 173 -19.33 0.74 -1.83
N ALA A 174 -19.38 0.43 -3.13
CA ALA A 174 -20.63 0.35 -3.87
C ALA A 174 -21.55 -0.75 -3.32
N ALA A 175 -21.03 -1.94 -3.05
CA ALA A 175 -21.82 -3.03 -2.47
C ALA A 175 -22.38 -2.68 -1.08
N ALA A 176 -21.58 -2.02 -0.23
CA ALA A 176 -22.03 -1.58 1.10
C ALA A 176 -23.12 -0.49 1.00
N ALA A 177 -22.96 0.46 0.05
CA ALA A 177 -23.96 1.49 -0.18
C ALA A 177 -25.29 0.90 -0.67
N VAL A 178 -25.25 -0.04 -1.64
CA VAL A 178 -26.44 -0.76 -2.14
C VAL A 178 -27.10 -1.57 -1.04
N ALA A 179 -26.33 -2.24 -0.19
CA ALA A 179 -26.88 -3.02 0.93
C ALA A 179 -27.57 -2.15 2.02
N ALA A 180 -27.12 -0.90 2.18
CA ALA A 180 -27.74 0.06 3.09
C ALA A 180 -28.90 0.84 2.48
N HIS A 181 -29.10 0.72 1.17
CA HIS A 181 -30.11 1.44 0.42
C HIS A 181 -31.51 0.82 0.59
N PRO A 182 -32.58 1.62 0.72
CA PRO A 182 -33.94 1.07 0.89
C PRO A 182 -34.53 0.47 -0.39
N TYR A 183 -34.01 0.83 -1.58
CA TYR A 183 -34.51 0.32 -2.83
C TYR A 183 -33.95 -1.07 -3.16
N GLU A 184 -34.77 -1.90 -3.81
CA GLU A 184 -34.32 -3.21 -4.30
C GLU A 184 -33.23 -3.08 -5.38
N GLU A 185 -33.27 -1.98 -6.16
CA GLU A 185 -32.22 -1.60 -7.12
C GLU A 185 -31.87 -0.11 -6.92
N ALA A 186 -30.72 0.14 -6.32
CA ALA A 186 -30.21 1.48 -6.11
C ALA A 186 -29.47 1.98 -7.35
N ALA A 187 -29.80 3.19 -7.80
CA ALA A 187 -29.08 3.85 -8.88
C ALA A 187 -27.80 4.49 -8.34
N PHE A 188 -26.64 4.13 -8.91
CA PHE A 188 -25.36 4.75 -8.58
C PHE A 188 -24.45 4.84 -9.79
N ASP A 189 -23.52 5.78 -9.76
CA ASP A 189 -22.52 6.00 -10.79
C ASP A 189 -21.11 6.03 -10.17
N ILE A 190 -20.11 5.57 -10.93
CA ILE A 190 -18.70 5.67 -10.54
C ILE A 190 -17.92 6.32 -11.67
N TYR A 191 -17.28 7.46 -11.38
CA TYR A 191 -16.46 8.21 -12.33
C TYR A 191 -14.98 8.16 -11.93
N PRO A 192 -14.04 7.98 -12.89
CA PRO A 192 -12.64 8.24 -12.63
C PRO A 192 -12.44 9.74 -12.38
N ILE A 193 -11.63 10.06 -11.38
CA ILE A 193 -11.18 11.43 -11.13
C ILE A 193 -9.65 11.46 -11.05
N GLU A 194 -9.05 12.61 -11.35
CA GLU A 194 -7.62 12.81 -11.18
C GLU A 194 -7.26 12.85 -9.69
N GLY A 195 -6.06 12.36 -9.38
CA GLY A 195 -5.51 12.31 -8.03
C GLY A 195 -5.21 10.90 -7.55
N HIS A 196 -4.58 10.85 -6.38
CA HIS A 196 -4.14 9.61 -5.73
C HIS A 196 -4.64 9.57 -4.30
N PRO A 197 -4.88 8.38 -3.73
CA PRO A 197 -5.13 8.24 -2.30
C PRO A 197 -3.94 8.77 -1.51
N GLU A 198 -4.21 9.51 -0.44
CA GLU A 198 -3.17 10.13 0.37
C GLU A 198 -2.23 9.08 0.98
N GLY A 199 -0.94 9.41 1.02
CA GLY A 199 0.09 8.52 1.53
C GLY A 199 0.36 7.26 0.72
N CYS A 200 -0.41 7.01 -0.36
CA CYS A 200 -0.21 5.86 -1.24
C CYS A 200 0.85 6.15 -2.30
N GLY A 201 1.88 5.32 -2.36
CA GLY A 201 2.94 5.42 -3.37
C GLY A 201 4.29 4.97 -2.87
N TYR A 202 5.25 4.96 -3.78
CA TYR A 202 6.61 4.50 -3.53
C TYR A 202 7.53 5.63 -3.06
N GLY A 203 8.47 5.26 -2.20
CA GLY A 203 9.46 6.16 -1.65
C GLY A 203 8.89 7.20 -0.69
N ARG A 204 9.75 7.67 0.21
CA ARG A 204 9.43 8.74 1.16
C ARG A 204 10.58 9.73 1.23
N VAL A 205 10.23 11.01 1.20
CA VAL A 205 11.17 12.09 1.53
C VAL A 205 11.07 12.37 3.01
N GLY A 206 12.19 12.42 3.69
CA GLY A 206 12.28 12.85 5.08
C GLY A 206 13.49 13.75 5.30
N THR A 207 13.59 14.32 6.49
CA THR A 207 14.66 15.23 6.87
C THR A 207 15.55 14.57 7.93
N LEU A 208 16.87 14.63 7.76
CA LEU A 208 17.81 14.17 8.79
C LEU A 208 17.69 15.03 10.05
N PRO A 209 17.81 14.44 11.25
CA PRO A 209 17.86 15.22 12.50
C PRO A 209 18.99 16.25 12.52
N GLU A 210 20.13 15.88 11.95
CA GLU A 210 21.30 16.72 11.75
C GLU A 210 21.87 16.49 10.34
N PRO A 211 22.24 17.54 9.60
CA PRO A 211 22.81 17.39 8.26
C PRO A 211 24.13 16.61 8.29
N MET A 212 24.31 15.68 7.35
CA MET A 212 25.47 14.78 7.22
C MET A 212 26.14 14.94 5.86
N ILE A 213 27.44 14.74 5.76
CA ILE A 213 28.07 14.52 4.44
C ILE A 213 27.71 13.10 3.95
N PRO A 214 27.79 12.82 2.62
CA PRO A 214 27.37 11.54 2.05
C PRO A 214 28.00 10.30 2.73
N GLU A 215 29.26 10.37 3.09
CA GLU A 215 29.95 9.26 3.75
C GLU A 215 29.47 9.04 5.20
N GLU A 216 29.20 10.13 5.94
CA GLU A 216 28.57 10.04 7.28
C GLU A 216 27.18 9.43 7.17
N LEU A 217 26.39 9.81 6.15
CA LEU A 217 25.06 9.24 5.89
C LEU A 217 25.17 7.76 5.52
N ARG A 218 26.13 7.34 4.70
CA ARG A 218 26.38 5.93 4.38
C ARG A 218 26.64 5.10 5.65
N GLU A 219 27.51 5.63 6.55
CA GLU A 219 27.80 4.96 7.81
C GLU A 219 26.56 4.90 8.73
N HIS A 220 25.80 5.99 8.80
CA HIS A 220 24.56 6.05 9.54
C HIS A 220 23.56 4.99 9.04
N VAL A 221 23.35 4.89 7.72
CA VAL A 221 22.49 3.87 7.08
C VAL A 221 22.98 2.45 7.44
N ALA A 222 24.27 2.19 7.27
CA ALA A 222 24.83 0.87 7.59
C ALA A 222 24.63 0.48 9.06
N ASN A 223 24.83 1.42 9.97
CA ASN A 223 24.65 1.19 11.40
C ASN A 223 23.18 0.98 11.79
N ALA A 224 22.29 1.81 11.24
CA ALA A 224 20.85 1.75 11.53
C ALA A 224 20.22 0.44 11.05
N LEU A 225 20.62 -0.04 9.86
CA LEU A 225 20.08 -1.26 9.28
C LEU A 225 20.83 -2.53 9.75
N GLY A 226 22.06 -2.40 10.26
CA GLY A 226 22.91 -3.54 10.64
C GLY A 226 23.49 -4.31 9.45
N PHE A 227 23.56 -3.68 8.27
CA PHE A 227 24.08 -4.25 7.02
C PHE A 227 25.06 -3.28 6.36
N PRO A 228 26.02 -3.78 5.56
CA PRO A 228 26.90 -2.91 4.78
C PRO A 228 26.11 -2.04 3.80
N ALA A 229 26.50 -0.76 3.69
CA ALA A 229 25.96 0.16 2.69
C ALA A 229 27.10 0.73 1.83
N ARG A 230 26.82 0.99 0.56
CA ARG A 230 27.78 1.52 -0.41
C ARG A 230 27.34 2.90 -0.87
N LEU A 231 28.22 3.88 -0.81
CA LEU A 231 28.04 5.16 -1.50
C LEU A 231 28.38 4.95 -2.98
N VAL A 232 27.34 4.87 -3.83
CA VAL A 232 27.50 4.57 -5.27
C VAL A 232 27.58 5.82 -6.13
N ALA A 233 27.08 6.96 -5.65
CA ALA A 233 27.23 8.27 -6.29
C ALA A 233 27.41 9.37 -5.24
N ASP A 234 28.39 10.26 -5.46
CA ASP A 234 28.59 11.47 -4.63
C ASP A 234 28.87 12.69 -5.50
N PRO A 235 27.85 13.42 -5.95
CA PRO A 235 28.02 14.70 -6.63
C PRO A 235 28.09 15.89 -5.66
N SER A 236 28.00 15.67 -4.35
CA SER A 236 27.82 16.74 -3.35
C SER A 236 29.02 17.66 -3.19
N ARG A 237 30.23 17.17 -3.53
CA ARG A 237 31.50 17.89 -3.30
C ARG A 237 31.68 18.30 -1.82
N GLY A 238 31.25 17.45 -0.90
CA GLY A 238 31.34 17.68 0.54
C GLY A 238 30.25 18.56 1.14
N ARG A 239 29.20 18.90 0.38
CA ARG A 239 28.01 19.56 0.95
C ARG A 239 27.28 18.61 1.88
N ARG A 240 26.70 19.17 2.94
CA ARG A 240 25.88 18.41 3.87
C ARG A 240 24.49 18.18 3.28
N ILE A 241 23.97 16.99 3.51
CA ILE A 241 22.65 16.49 3.12
C ILE A 241 21.71 16.70 4.29
N GLU A 242 20.52 17.23 4.00
CA GLU A 242 19.45 17.40 4.95
C GLU A 242 18.21 16.58 4.54
N ARG A 243 17.83 16.65 3.24
CA ARG A 243 16.66 15.95 2.70
C ARG A 243 17.06 14.66 2.01
N VAL A 244 16.47 13.55 2.47
CA VAL A 244 16.78 12.20 1.99
C VAL A 244 15.51 11.53 1.48
N VAL A 245 15.59 10.94 0.28
CA VAL A 245 14.60 9.97 -0.20
C VAL A 245 15.03 8.58 0.24
N VAL A 246 14.09 7.80 0.75
CA VAL A 246 14.26 6.37 1.00
C VAL A 246 13.24 5.57 0.20
N LEU A 247 13.65 4.42 -0.34
CA LEU A 247 12.79 3.46 -1.03
C LEU A 247 13.30 2.05 -0.75
N GLY A 248 12.44 1.19 -0.18
CA GLY A 248 12.79 -0.21 0.08
C GLY A 248 12.84 -1.04 -1.19
N GLY A 249 13.72 -2.05 -1.19
CA GLY A 249 13.92 -2.96 -2.31
C GLY A 249 14.70 -2.34 -3.49
N SER A 250 14.38 -2.75 -4.70
CA SER A 250 15.06 -2.30 -5.93
C SER A 250 14.59 -0.92 -6.38
N GLY A 251 15.44 0.08 -6.23
CA GLY A 251 15.09 1.49 -6.41
C GLY A 251 15.61 2.17 -7.66
N GLY A 252 16.35 1.50 -8.54
CA GLY A 252 16.99 2.13 -9.71
C GLY A 252 16.02 2.88 -10.61
N SER A 253 14.81 2.38 -10.81
CA SER A 253 13.79 2.99 -11.64
C SER A 253 13.19 4.31 -11.09
N PHE A 254 13.45 4.67 -9.83
CA PHE A 254 12.86 5.84 -9.14
C PHE A 254 13.84 6.99 -8.92
N ILE A 255 15.06 6.90 -9.42
CA ILE A 255 16.10 7.93 -9.25
C ILE A 255 15.67 9.30 -9.78
N ARG A 256 14.94 9.35 -10.90
CA ARG A 256 14.45 10.61 -11.49
C ARG A 256 13.40 11.28 -10.61
N GLU A 257 12.47 10.51 -10.09
CA GLU A 257 11.44 10.97 -9.16
C GLU A 257 12.08 11.42 -7.84
N ALA A 258 13.07 10.67 -7.34
CA ALA A 258 13.83 11.03 -6.16
C ALA A 258 14.54 12.38 -6.34
N ALA A 259 15.23 12.59 -7.45
CA ALA A 259 15.86 13.87 -7.75
C ALA A 259 14.84 15.02 -7.92
N ALA A 260 13.70 14.75 -8.57
CA ALA A 260 12.64 15.74 -8.79
C ALA A 260 11.94 16.17 -7.49
N SER A 261 12.00 15.37 -6.42
CA SER A 261 11.44 15.71 -5.10
C SER A 261 12.24 16.80 -4.36
N GLY A 262 13.39 17.22 -4.91
CA GLY A 262 14.29 18.17 -4.26
C GLY A 262 15.13 17.59 -3.13
N ALA A 263 15.20 16.25 -3.02
CA ALA A 263 16.09 15.59 -2.08
C ALA A 263 17.56 15.68 -2.57
N GLU A 264 18.48 15.59 -1.62
CA GLU A 264 19.93 15.69 -1.84
C GLU A 264 20.59 14.31 -1.84
N ALA A 265 19.94 13.32 -1.21
CA ALA A 265 20.37 11.93 -1.21
C ALA A 265 19.22 10.95 -1.42
N TYR A 266 19.59 9.78 -1.92
CA TYR A 266 18.71 8.62 -2.16
C TYR A 266 19.30 7.37 -1.53
N VAL A 267 18.50 6.69 -0.70
CA VAL A 267 18.85 5.41 -0.07
C VAL A 267 17.90 4.34 -0.56
N SER A 268 18.44 3.29 -1.18
CA SER A 268 17.65 2.16 -1.69
C SER A 268 18.50 0.90 -1.79
N GLY A 269 18.00 -0.14 -2.44
CA GLY A 269 18.74 -1.35 -2.79
C GLY A 269 18.88 -1.55 -4.30
N ASP A 270 19.76 -2.49 -4.68
CA ASP A 270 19.98 -2.94 -6.06
C ASP A 270 20.32 -1.80 -7.03
N LEU A 271 21.08 -0.81 -6.60
CA LEU A 271 21.54 0.28 -7.45
C LEU A 271 22.74 -0.16 -8.30
N ASP A 272 22.56 -0.21 -9.60
CA ASP A 272 23.59 -0.62 -10.54
C ASP A 272 24.52 0.54 -10.97
N TYR A 273 25.46 0.24 -11.88
CA TYR A 273 26.38 1.25 -12.40
C TYR A 273 25.65 2.39 -13.14
N HIS A 274 24.63 2.08 -13.94
CA HIS A 274 23.89 3.09 -14.70
C HIS A 274 23.02 3.95 -13.79
N ASP A 275 22.48 3.38 -12.75
CA ASP A 275 21.76 4.07 -11.67
C ASP A 275 22.67 5.08 -10.96
N ALA A 276 23.90 4.65 -10.62
CA ALA A 276 24.90 5.53 -10.00
C ALA A 276 25.28 6.70 -10.91
N VAL A 277 25.48 6.45 -12.21
CA VAL A 277 25.76 7.52 -13.21
C VAL A 277 24.57 8.47 -13.31
N LEU A 278 23.36 7.97 -13.38
CA LEU A 278 22.15 8.78 -13.45
C LEU A 278 21.99 9.67 -12.22
N ALA A 279 22.13 9.10 -11.01
CA ALA A 279 22.05 9.83 -9.75
C ALA A 279 23.11 10.95 -9.70
N HIS A 280 24.35 10.64 -10.08
CA HIS A 280 25.43 11.62 -10.15
C HIS A 280 25.11 12.79 -11.09
N CYS A 281 24.62 12.49 -12.31
CA CYS A 281 24.25 13.51 -13.31
C CYS A 281 23.08 14.40 -12.84
N LEU A 282 22.19 13.87 -12.01
CA LEU A 282 21.06 14.60 -11.43
C LEU A 282 21.42 15.36 -10.14
N GLY A 283 22.67 15.26 -9.68
CA GLY A 283 23.13 15.95 -8.48
C GLY A 283 22.71 15.27 -7.17
N LEU A 284 22.30 13.99 -7.21
CA LEU A 284 21.77 13.21 -6.11
C LEU A 284 22.85 12.28 -5.56
N ALA A 285 23.19 12.37 -4.29
CA ALA A 285 24.01 11.34 -3.63
C ALA A 285 23.22 10.04 -3.53
N ALA A 286 23.82 8.89 -3.87
CA ALA A 286 23.10 7.63 -3.87
C ALA A 286 23.82 6.57 -3.02
N ILE A 287 23.05 5.92 -2.15
CA ILE A 287 23.51 4.89 -1.24
C ILE A 287 22.74 3.60 -1.53
N ASP A 288 23.47 2.56 -1.93
CA ASP A 288 22.95 1.20 -2.02
C ASP A 288 23.13 0.52 -0.66
N ALA A 289 22.02 0.34 0.02
CA ALA A 289 21.98 -0.32 1.35
C ALA A 289 21.57 -1.80 1.26
N GLY A 290 21.35 -2.30 0.05
CA GLY A 290 20.91 -3.67 -0.23
C GLY A 290 19.39 -3.87 -0.15
N HIS A 291 18.88 -4.73 -1.02
CA HIS A 291 17.44 -5.00 -1.19
C HIS A 291 16.78 -5.38 0.14
N ALA A 292 17.15 -6.54 0.68
CA ALA A 292 16.56 -7.05 1.90
C ALA A 292 16.79 -6.13 3.13
N ALA A 293 17.95 -5.48 3.21
CA ALA A 293 18.26 -4.59 4.33
C ALA A 293 17.32 -3.38 4.41
N THR A 294 16.89 -2.87 3.26
CA THR A 294 15.95 -1.75 3.18
C THR A 294 14.50 -2.14 3.43
N GLU A 295 14.15 -3.42 3.30
CA GLU A 295 12.78 -3.92 3.50
C GLU A 295 12.56 -4.54 4.90
N LEU A 296 13.58 -5.17 5.49
CA LEU A 296 13.48 -5.83 6.81
C LEU A 296 12.88 -4.95 7.92
N PRO A 297 13.15 -3.63 7.99
CA PRO A 297 12.53 -2.77 9.01
C PRO A 297 11.01 -2.81 9.01
N SER A 298 10.38 -3.09 7.86
CA SER A 298 8.94 -3.06 7.68
C SER A 298 8.18 -4.25 8.30
N LEU A 299 8.85 -5.38 8.55
CA LEU A 299 8.19 -6.60 9.01
C LEU A 299 7.57 -6.46 10.41
N LYS A 300 8.26 -5.78 11.34
CA LYS A 300 7.75 -5.57 12.69
C LYS A 300 6.52 -4.64 12.74
N PRO A 301 6.54 -3.47 12.08
CA PRO A 301 5.35 -2.64 11.95
C PRO A 301 4.17 -3.37 11.29
N LEU A 302 4.44 -4.15 10.22
CA LEU A 302 3.41 -4.96 9.57
C LEU A 302 2.78 -5.97 10.53
N ALA A 303 3.61 -6.76 11.23
CA ALA A 303 3.11 -7.76 12.18
C ALA A 303 2.31 -7.12 13.33
N ARG A 304 2.75 -5.96 13.85
CA ARG A 304 2.02 -5.21 14.88
C ARG A 304 0.65 -4.77 14.36
N ARG A 305 0.61 -4.19 13.16
CA ARG A 305 -0.65 -3.76 12.54
C ARG A 305 -1.63 -4.91 12.30
N LEU A 306 -1.11 -6.06 11.87
CA LEU A 306 -1.92 -7.26 11.69
C LEU A 306 -2.48 -7.78 13.00
N ALA A 307 -1.69 -7.80 14.07
CA ALA A 307 -2.13 -8.24 15.40
C ALA A 307 -3.27 -7.37 15.97
N GLU A 308 -3.43 -6.12 15.50
CA GLU A 308 -4.57 -5.26 15.84
C GLU A 308 -5.86 -5.61 15.05
N LEU A 309 -5.72 -6.33 13.93
CA LEU A 309 -6.81 -6.61 12.99
C LEU A 309 -7.34 -8.04 13.04
N VAL A 310 -6.57 -8.97 13.62
CA VAL A 310 -6.92 -10.40 13.64
C VAL A 310 -6.79 -10.97 15.05
N ASP A 311 -7.67 -11.91 15.40
CA ASP A 311 -7.70 -12.60 16.71
C ASP A 311 -6.79 -13.85 16.73
N VAL A 312 -5.63 -13.80 16.05
CA VAL A 312 -4.67 -14.90 16.04
C VAL A 312 -3.26 -14.35 16.36
N PRO A 313 -2.37 -15.16 16.98
CA PRO A 313 -0.99 -14.75 17.20
C PRO A 313 -0.28 -14.41 15.88
N VAL A 314 0.42 -13.26 15.85
CA VAL A 314 1.20 -12.81 14.69
C VAL A 314 2.65 -12.66 15.13
N GLU A 315 3.54 -13.43 14.53
CA GLU A 315 4.98 -13.43 14.83
C GLU A 315 5.79 -13.06 13.60
N VAL A 316 6.95 -12.44 13.81
CA VAL A 316 7.91 -12.17 12.74
C VAL A 316 8.95 -13.27 12.73
N SER A 317 9.18 -13.90 11.61
CA SER A 317 10.20 -14.92 11.39
C SER A 317 11.58 -14.49 11.91
N LYS A 318 12.30 -15.41 12.50
CA LYS A 318 13.67 -15.21 12.99
C LYS A 318 14.74 -15.45 11.92
N VAL A 319 14.33 -15.95 10.76
CA VAL A 319 15.26 -16.22 9.64
C VAL A 319 15.84 -14.91 9.11
N ARG A 320 17.18 -14.79 9.13
CA ARG A 320 17.95 -13.58 8.78
C ARG A 320 19.14 -13.93 7.89
N ARG A 321 18.90 -14.62 6.77
CA ARG A 321 20.00 -15.13 5.92
C ARG A 321 20.47 -14.18 4.80
N TRP A 322 20.08 -12.93 4.82
CA TRP A 322 20.46 -11.94 3.81
C TRP A 322 21.75 -11.19 4.21
N ARG A 323 22.86 -11.91 4.29
CA ARG A 323 24.18 -11.33 4.52
C ARG A 323 25.02 -11.34 3.26
#